data_844bd88f99e0467c6ebaaa7829e3f2c9
#
_entry.id   844bd88f99e0467c6ebaaa7829e3f2c9
#
_cell.length_a   1.000
_cell.length_b   1.000
_cell.length_c   1.000
_cell.angle_alpha   90.00
_cell.angle_beta   90.00
_cell.angle_gamma   90.00
#
_symmetry.space_group_name_H-M   'P 1'
#
loop_
_entity.id
_entity.type
_entity.pdbx_description
1 polymer ?
#
loop_
_entity_poly.entity_id
_entity_poly.type
_entity_poly.pdbx_seq_one_letter_code
_entity_poly.pdbx_strand_id
1 'polypeptide(L)'
;LTLCAPIFMLLVPFFLLKFNGVQLSFTRYFESLFQLLKQNVFAKLLLNFNSVPWDKRIYMIFSVIMYIFQIYSNVQFCFRFHKNMGFIGSTNKLLVNFISRNESYVEVYGDLIQDLNTYNPFHKTLKLNIQELVNYKQNITYLNNFKLSFYNLFSMGSLLKNYYTLFHNDKLIDSLRYILDFQSYLGNIFQINANL
;
A
#
# COMPACT_ATOMS: atom_id res chain seq x y z
N LEU A 1 -9.59 -8.78 -1.90
CA LEU A 1 -10.09 -9.57 -3.04
C LEU A 1 -10.49 -10.99 -2.63
N THR A 2 -9.67 -11.72 -1.88
CA THR A 2 -9.94 -13.11 -1.46
C THR A 2 -11.19 -13.25 -0.56
N LEU A 3 -11.47 -12.29 0.32
CA LEU A 3 -12.69 -12.25 1.13
C LEU A 3 -13.96 -12.05 0.29
N CYS A 4 -13.84 -11.30 -0.81
CA CYS A 4 -14.95 -11.06 -1.73
C CYS A 4 -15.05 -12.11 -2.83
N ALA A 5 -14.09 -13.02 -2.96
CA ALA A 5 -14.07 -14.05 -4.00
C ALA A 5 -15.37 -14.90 -4.05
N PRO A 6 -15.96 -15.36 -2.93
CA PRO A 6 -17.22 -16.07 -2.96
C PRO A 6 -18.37 -15.24 -3.54
N ILE A 7 -18.39 -13.94 -3.21
CA ILE A 7 -19.41 -13.01 -3.72
C ILE A 7 -19.22 -12.80 -5.23
N PHE A 8 -17.99 -12.62 -5.67
CA PHE A 8 -17.69 -12.50 -7.10
C PHE A 8 -18.03 -13.78 -7.87
N MET A 9 -17.70 -14.95 -7.33
CA MET A 9 -18.06 -16.22 -7.94
C MET A 9 -19.58 -16.41 -8.11
N LEU A 10 -20.37 -15.81 -7.24
CA LEU A 10 -21.84 -15.83 -7.36
C LEU A 10 -22.36 -14.78 -8.35
N LEU A 11 -21.74 -13.60 -8.40
CA LEU A 11 -22.23 -12.48 -9.23
C LEU A 11 -21.73 -12.52 -10.67
N VAL A 12 -20.49 -12.95 -10.92
CA VAL A 12 -19.91 -12.97 -12.27
C VAL A 12 -20.71 -13.79 -13.26
N PRO A 13 -21.15 -15.04 -12.95
CA PRO A 13 -21.99 -15.81 -13.87
C PRO A 13 -23.32 -15.13 -14.20
N PHE A 14 -23.94 -14.43 -13.24
CA PHE A 14 -25.16 -13.65 -13.49
C PHE A 14 -24.92 -12.55 -14.53
N PHE A 15 -23.85 -11.78 -14.38
CA PHE A 15 -23.54 -10.73 -15.34
C PHE A 15 -23.19 -11.30 -16.72
N LEU A 16 -22.43 -12.40 -16.78
CA LEU A 16 -22.08 -13.05 -18.05
C LEU A 16 -23.33 -13.56 -18.78
N LEU A 17 -24.29 -14.17 -18.09
CA LEU A 17 -25.55 -14.63 -18.68
C LEU A 17 -26.37 -13.44 -19.19
N LYS A 18 -26.40 -12.33 -18.44
CA LYS A 18 -27.10 -11.11 -18.85
C LYS A 18 -26.44 -10.43 -20.05
N PHE A 19 -25.15 -10.43 -20.16
CA PHE A 19 -24.39 -9.91 -21.31
C PHE A 19 -24.63 -10.77 -22.56
N ASN A 20 -24.81 -12.08 -22.39
CA ASN A 20 -25.13 -12.99 -23.49
C ASN A 20 -26.64 -12.95 -23.91
N GLY A 21 -27.40 -11.95 -23.45
CA GLY A 21 -28.77 -11.71 -23.88
C GLY A 21 -29.82 -12.59 -23.20
N VAL A 22 -29.44 -13.36 -22.17
CA VAL A 22 -30.39 -14.19 -21.43
C VAL A 22 -31.22 -13.29 -20.49
N GLN A 23 -32.53 -13.23 -20.69
CA GLN A 23 -33.45 -12.46 -19.84
C GLN A 23 -33.70 -13.22 -18.52
N LEU A 24 -32.71 -13.21 -17.64
CA LEU A 24 -32.81 -13.75 -16.28
C LEU A 24 -33.10 -12.65 -15.29
N SER A 25 -34.23 -12.78 -14.55
CA SER A 25 -34.46 -11.97 -13.35
C SER A 25 -33.48 -12.42 -12.26
N PHE A 26 -33.01 -11.44 -11.45
CA PHE A 26 -32.11 -11.71 -10.32
C PHE A 26 -32.69 -12.79 -9.38
N THR A 27 -33.99 -12.74 -9.13
CA THR A 27 -34.69 -13.71 -8.28
C THR A 27 -34.63 -15.14 -8.84
N ARG A 28 -34.91 -15.32 -10.12
CA ARG A 28 -34.82 -16.64 -10.79
C ARG A 28 -33.39 -17.19 -10.82
N TYR A 29 -32.42 -16.32 -10.98
CA TYR A 29 -31.02 -16.72 -10.91
C TYR A 29 -30.65 -17.28 -9.53
N PHE A 30 -31.04 -16.56 -8.45
CA PHE A 30 -30.78 -17.02 -7.08
C PHE A 30 -31.58 -18.29 -6.73
N GLU A 31 -32.80 -18.44 -7.17
CA GLU A 31 -33.55 -19.68 -7.00
C GLU A 31 -32.85 -20.88 -7.67
N SER A 32 -32.41 -20.71 -8.91
CA SER A 32 -31.65 -21.74 -9.62
C SER A 32 -30.32 -22.07 -8.94
N LEU A 33 -29.61 -21.04 -8.47
CA LEU A 33 -28.38 -21.20 -7.68
C LEU A 33 -28.65 -21.94 -6.36
N PHE A 34 -29.72 -21.62 -5.67
CA PHE A 34 -30.11 -22.28 -4.42
C PHE A 34 -30.51 -23.73 -4.66
N GLN A 35 -31.16 -24.02 -5.75
CA GLN A 35 -31.47 -25.42 -6.17
C GLN A 35 -30.18 -26.19 -6.48
N LEU A 36 -29.23 -25.60 -7.21
CA LEU A 36 -27.93 -26.20 -7.48
C LEU A 36 -27.12 -26.41 -6.20
N LEU A 37 -27.15 -25.47 -5.27
CA LEU A 37 -26.53 -25.61 -3.96
C LEU A 37 -27.17 -26.75 -3.16
N LYS A 38 -28.49 -26.88 -3.17
CA LYS A 38 -29.17 -28.00 -2.52
C LYS A 38 -28.82 -29.36 -3.13
N GLN A 39 -28.53 -29.39 -4.43
CA GLN A 39 -28.10 -30.62 -5.12
C GLN A 39 -26.60 -30.91 -4.87
N ASN A 40 -25.84 -29.92 -4.44
CA ASN A 40 -24.44 -30.11 -4.16
C ASN A 40 -24.23 -31.08 -2.98
N VAL A 41 -23.24 -31.95 -3.12
CA VAL A 41 -22.89 -32.97 -2.13
C VAL A 41 -22.66 -32.34 -0.74
N PHE A 42 -22.04 -31.16 -0.67
CA PHE A 42 -21.83 -30.45 0.58
C PHE A 42 -23.11 -29.98 1.28
N ALA A 43 -24.09 -29.47 0.53
CA ALA A 43 -25.36 -29.05 1.12
C ALA A 43 -26.19 -30.22 1.58
N LYS A 44 -26.23 -31.34 0.79
CA LYS A 44 -26.85 -32.59 1.21
C LYS A 44 -26.21 -33.19 2.46
N LEU A 45 -24.89 -33.07 2.57
CA LEU A 45 -24.12 -33.53 3.72
C LEU A 45 -24.41 -32.67 4.97
N LEU A 46 -24.56 -31.34 4.82
CA LEU A 46 -24.92 -30.46 5.94
C LEU A 46 -26.37 -30.68 6.41
N LEU A 47 -27.31 -30.91 5.49
CA LEU A 47 -28.71 -31.13 5.82
C LEU A 47 -28.97 -32.54 6.41
N ASN A 48 -28.19 -33.52 6.00
CA ASN A 48 -28.34 -34.93 6.41
C ASN A 48 -27.11 -35.47 7.14
N PHE A 49 -26.52 -34.67 8.00
CA PHE A 49 -25.26 -35.00 8.74
C PHE A 49 -25.34 -36.35 9.47
N ASN A 50 -26.51 -36.67 10.04
CA ASN A 50 -26.70 -37.91 10.81
C ASN A 50 -26.76 -39.17 9.97
N SER A 51 -27.06 -39.10 8.66
CA SER A 51 -27.14 -40.24 7.76
C SER A 51 -25.83 -40.58 7.04
N VAL A 52 -24.78 -39.80 7.27
CA VAL A 52 -23.51 -39.92 6.54
C VAL A 52 -22.53 -40.83 7.33
N PRO A 53 -21.77 -41.72 6.65
CA PRO A 53 -20.72 -42.54 7.28
C PRO A 53 -19.67 -41.69 8.01
N TRP A 54 -19.10 -42.22 9.08
CA TRP A 54 -18.15 -41.51 9.96
C TRP A 54 -16.96 -40.91 9.23
N ASP A 55 -16.38 -41.61 8.26
CA ASP A 55 -15.22 -41.13 7.48
C ASP A 55 -15.53 -39.83 6.74
N LYS A 56 -16.72 -39.74 6.16
CA LYS A 56 -17.16 -38.53 5.45
C LYS A 56 -17.50 -37.38 6.39
N ARG A 57 -17.97 -37.67 7.61
CA ARG A 57 -18.23 -36.66 8.64
C ARG A 57 -16.91 -36.00 9.10
N ILE A 58 -15.88 -36.79 9.35
CA ILE A 58 -14.56 -36.30 9.75
C ILE A 58 -14.00 -35.37 8.66
N TYR A 59 -14.08 -35.80 7.40
CA TYR A 59 -13.63 -34.97 6.28
C TYR A 59 -14.39 -33.64 6.16
N MET A 60 -15.71 -33.63 6.41
CA MET A 60 -16.50 -32.41 6.41
C MET A 60 -16.12 -31.46 7.53
N ILE A 61 -15.99 -31.98 8.76
CA ILE A 61 -15.59 -31.17 9.90
C ILE A 61 -14.22 -30.53 9.62
N PHE A 62 -13.28 -31.33 9.10
CA PHE A 62 -11.96 -30.85 8.74
C PHE A 62 -12.04 -29.76 7.64
N SER A 63 -12.85 -29.94 6.62
CA SER A 63 -13.05 -28.94 5.56
C SER A 63 -13.61 -27.61 6.10
N VAL A 64 -14.56 -27.67 7.03
CA VAL A 64 -15.12 -26.47 7.67
C VAL A 64 -14.07 -25.77 8.52
N ILE A 65 -13.30 -26.53 9.31
CA ILE A 65 -12.20 -25.97 10.12
C ILE A 65 -11.16 -25.30 9.21
N MET A 66 -10.76 -25.95 8.12
CA MET A 66 -9.80 -25.38 7.16
C MET A 66 -10.37 -24.12 6.48
N TYR A 67 -11.66 -24.08 6.17
CA TYR A 67 -12.29 -22.89 5.62
C TYR A 67 -12.31 -21.72 6.60
N ILE A 68 -12.63 -21.97 7.88
CA ILE A 68 -12.58 -20.96 8.93
C ILE A 68 -11.14 -20.45 9.10
N PHE A 69 -10.15 -21.34 9.10
CA PHE A 69 -8.74 -20.97 9.18
C PHE A 69 -8.31 -20.11 7.97
N GLN A 70 -8.78 -20.45 6.77
CA GLN A 70 -8.54 -19.65 5.56
C GLN A 70 -9.11 -18.23 5.70
N ILE A 71 -10.35 -18.10 6.20
CA ILE A 71 -10.96 -16.78 6.45
C ILE A 71 -10.13 -16.00 7.46
N TYR A 72 -9.77 -16.62 8.58
CA TYR A 72 -8.94 -15.99 9.60
C TYR A 72 -7.60 -15.50 9.04
N SER A 73 -6.91 -16.34 8.27
CA SER A 73 -5.65 -15.98 7.62
C SER A 73 -5.79 -14.80 6.67
N ASN A 74 -6.86 -14.78 5.85
CA ASN A 74 -7.14 -13.67 4.93
C ASN A 74 -7.43 -12.36 5.68
N VAL A 75 -8.17 -12.41 6.78
CA VAL A 75 -8.43 -11.25 7.64
C VAL A 75 -7.13 -10.73 8.24
N GLN A 76 -6.29 -11.60 8.80
CA GLN A 76 -4.98 -11.23 9.33
C GLN A 76 -4.09 -10.58 8.27
N PHE A 77 -4.09 -11.12 7.06
CA PHE A 77 -3.35 -10.53 5.94
C PHE A 77 -3.83 -9.12 5.61
N CYS A 78 -5.15 -8.90 5.57
CA CYS A 78 -5.73 -7.57 5.35
C CYS A 78 -5.34 -6.57 6.44
N PHE A 79 -5.34 -6.99 7.71
CA PHE A 79 -4.91 -6.14 8.82
C PHE A 79 -3.42 -5.76 8.73
N ARG A 80 -2.54 -6.74 8.46
CA ARG A 80 -1.10 -6.47 8.27
C ARG A 80 -0.86 -5.55 7.10
N PHE A 81 -1.54 -5.78 6.00
CA PHE A 81 -1.45 -4.92 4.82
C PHE A 81 -1.88 -3.49 5.13
N HIS A 82 -3.02 -3.30 5.81
CA HIS A 82 -3.50 -1.99 6.25
C HIS A 82 -2.47 -1.26 7.13
N LYS A 83 -1.91 -1.97 8.12
CA LYS A 83 -0.88 -1.42 9.01
C LYS A 83 0.37 -0.99 8.23
N ASN A 84 0.84 -1.83 7.30
CA ASN A 84 2.00 -1.52 6.47
C ASN A 84 1.76 -0.31 5.56
N MET A 85 0.56 -0.19 4.97
CA MET A 85 0.20 0.98 4.16
C MET A 85 0.15 2.27 4.99
N GLY A 86 -0.35 2.20 6.22
CA GLY A 86 -0.30 3.32 7.16
C GLY A 86 1.13 3.73 7.51
N PHE A 87 2.02 2.77 7.73
CA PHE A 87 3.43 3.03 7.97
C PHE A 87 4.12 3.70 6.78
N ILE A 88 3.90 3.19 5.56
CA ILE A 88 4.43 3.80 4.33
C ILE A 88 3.94 5.24 4.18
N GLY A 89 2.66 5.51 4.41
CA GLY A 89 2.09 6.85 4.34
C GLY A 89 2.72 7.82 5.36
N SER A 90 2.91 7.39 6.61
CA SER A 90 3.55 8.20 7.63
C SER A 90 5.02 8.47 7.34
N THR A 91 5.75 7.48 6.85
CA THR A 91 7.16 7.62 6.44
C THR A 91 7.31 8.59 5.28
N ASN A 92 6.44 8.50 4.27
CA ASN A 92 6.42 9.44 3.15
C ASN A 92 6.17 10.88 3.63
N LYS A 93 5.26 11.10 4.58
CA LYS A 93 5.00 12.42 5.15
C LYS A 93 6.22 12.99 5.87
N LEU A 94 6.92 12.17 6.65
CA LEU A 94 8.16 12.57 7.30
C LEU A 94 9.24 12.95 6.27
N LEU A 95 9.38 12.16 5.21
CA LEU A 95 10.33 12.43 4.13
C LEU A 95 10.01 13.73 3.39
N VAL A 96 8.75 13.99 3.07
CA VAL A 96 8.32 15.25 2.44
C VAL A 96 8.66 16.45 3.33
N ASN A 97 8.39 16.36 4.63
CA ASN A 97 8.72 17.41 5.58
C ASN A 97 10.25 17.62 5.69
N PHE A 98 11.03 16.52 5.72
CA PHE A 98 12.48 16.57 5.71
C PHE A 98 13.01 17.28 4.47
N ILE A 99 12.56 16.91 3.28
CA ILE A 99 12.99 17.53 2.02
C ILE A 99 12.62 19.02 2.01
N SER A 100 11.40 19.38 2.39
CA SER A 100 10.95 20.78 2.39
C SER A 100 11.77 21.66 3.35
N ARG A 101 12.13 21.13 4.51
CA ARG A 101 12.98 21.85 5.47
C ARG A 101 14.40 22.07 4.92
N ASN A 102 14.99 21.02 4.35
CA ASN A 102 16.33 21.10 3.81
C ASN A 102 16.39 21.96 2.54
N GLU A 103 15.34 22.01 1.74
CA GLU A 103 15.19 22.93 0.62
C GLU A 103 15.40 24.38 1.08
N SER A 104 14.68 24.81 2.13
CA SER A 104 14.85 26.15 2.72
C SER A 104 16.27 26.36 3.30
N TYR A 105 16.85 25.34 3.94
CA TYR A 105 18.20 25.45 4.48
C TYR A 105 19.25 25.63 3.38
N VAL A 106 19.10 24.94 2.26
CA VAL A 106 20.01 25.06 1.11
C VAL A 106 19.91 26.45 0.45
N GLU A 107 18.71 27.02 0.37
CA GLU A 107 18.48 28.37 -0.13
C GLU A 107 19.17 29.42 0.78
N VAL A 108 18.87 29.41 2.08
CA VAL A 108 19.48 30.33 3.05
C VAL A 108 21.00 30.20 3.08
N TYR A 109 21.52 28.96 3.05
CA TYR A 109 22.94 28.71 3.00
C TYR A 109 23.58 29.29 1.73
N GLY A 110 22.90 29.12 0.58
CA GLY A 110 23.33 29.67 -0.70
C GLY A 110 23.48 31.20 -0.65
N ASP A 111 22.52 31.90 -0.04
CA ASP A 111 22.57 33.35 0.13
C ASP A 111 23.69 33.81 1.01
N LEU A 112 24.01 33.04 2.08
CA LEU A 112 25.10 33.37 3.00
C LEU A 112 26.48 33.19 2.39
N ILE A 113 26.65 32.26 1.45
CA ILE A 113 27.97 31.93 0.86
C ILE A 113 28.19 32.53 -0.53
N GLN A 114 27.20 33.27 -1.09
CA GLN A 114 27.26 33.77 -2.45
C GLN A 114 28.52 34.54 -2.81
N ASP A 115 29.09 35.26 -1.85
CA ASP A 115 30.34 36.07 -2.00
C ASP A 115 31.62 35.24 -1.77
N LEU A 116 31.48 33.95 -1.40
CA LEU A 116 32.59 33.08 -1.05
C LEU A 116 32.88 32.08 -2.18
N ASN A 117 33.72 32.50 -3.15
CA ASN A 117 34.03 31.67 -4.33
C ASN A 117 34.50 30.25 -4.01
N THR A 118 35.18 30.05 -2.89
CA THR A 118 35.71 28.73 -2.46
C THR A 118 34.59 27.71 -2.23
N TYR A 119 33.37 28.13 -1.86
CA TYR A 119 32.22 27.26 -1.56
C TYR A 119 31.32 27.02 -2.76
N ASN A 120 31.56 27.68 -3.89
CA ASN A 120 30.73 27.51 -5.08
C ASN A 120 30.60 26.05 -5.57
N PRO A 121 31.66 25.23 -5.63
CA PRO A 121 31.51 23.81 -6.06
C PRO A 121 30.66 23.02 -5.09
N PHE A 122 30.82 23.23 -3.77
CA PHE A 122 30.02 22.57 -2.75
C PHE A 122 28.53 22.95 -2.86
N HIS A 123 28.22 24.24 -2.96
CA HIS A 123 26.86 24.73 -3.11
C HIS A 123 26.20 24.20 -4.38
N LYS A 124 26.93 24.14 -5.49
CA LYS A 124 26.42 23.56 -6.75
C LYS A 124 26.02 22.08 -6.57
N THR A 125 26.87 21.30 -5.93
CA THR A 125 26.60 19.89 -5.64
C THR A 125 25.40 19.73 -4.70
N LEU A 126 25.32 20.56 -3.66
CA LEU A 126 24.23 20.60 -2.70
C LEU A 126 22.89 20.89 -3.40
N LYS A 127 22.88 21.89 -4.30
CA LYS A 127 21.71 22.28 -5.07
C LYS A 127 21.24 21.17 -6.02
N LEU A 128 22.16 20.44 -6.64
CA LEU A 128 21.81 19.30 -7.50
C LEU A 128 21.16 18.17 -6.69
N ASN A 129 21.72 17.84 -5.54
CA ASN A 129 21.17 16.77 -4.70
C ASN A 129 19.80 17.13 -4.12
N ILE A 130 19.60 18.37 -3.64
CA ILE A 130 18.30 18.78 -3.12
C ILE A 130 17.26 18.83 -4.23
N GLN A 131 17.62 19.24 -5.45
CA GLN A 131 16.70 19.29 -6.58
C GLN A 131 16.21 17.89 -6.99
N GLU A 132 17.06 16.88 -6.94
CA GLU A 132 16.68 15.48 -7.17
C GLU A 132 15.63 15.02 -6.14
N LEU A 133 15.84 15.36 -4.85
CA LEU A 133 14.88 15.06 -3.79
C LEU A 133 13.56 15.84 -3.93
N VAL A 134 13.62 17.09 -4.38
CA VAL A 134 12.43 17.92 -4.61
C VAL A 134 11.60 17.35 -5.77
N ASN A 135 12.22 16.89 -6.84
CA ASN A 135 11.54 16.19 -7.92
C ASN A 135 10.83 14.93 -7.42
N TYR A 136 11.50 14.16 -6.55
CA TYR A 136 10.88 13.00 -5.91
C TYR A 136 9.72 13.41 -4.99
N LYS A 137 9.88 14.48 -4.18
CA LYS A 137 8.85 15.04 -3.30
C LYS A 137 7.55 15.35 -4.07
N GLN A 138 7.65 15.94 -5.27
CA GLN A 138 6.49 16.24 -6.11
C GLN A 138 5.70 14.98 -6.46
N ASN A 139 6.38 13.87 -6.73
CA ASN A 139 5.75 12.60 -7.09
C ASN A 139 5.03 11.91 -5.93
N ILE A 140 5.41 12.18 -4.67
CA ILE A 140 4.83 11.52 -3.49
C ILE A 140 3.85 12.42 -2.72
N THR A 141 3.86 13.74 -2.94
CA THR A 141 3.03 14.67 -2.18
C THR A 141 1.53 14.39 -2.33
N TYR A 142 1.07 13.98 -3.51
CA TYR A 142 -0.33 13.63 -3.73
C TYR A 142 -0.76 12.35 -2.96
N LEU A 143 0.19 11.53 -2.51
CA LEU A 143 -0.07 10.30 -1.76
C LEU A 143 -0.11 10.50 -0.23
N ASN A 144 0.28 11.68 0.27
CA ASN A 144 0.36 11.96 1.71
C ASN A 144 -0.98 11.85 2.45
N ASN A 145 -2.10 12.01 1.75
CA ASN A 145 -3.46 11.92 2.31
C ASN A 145 -4.13 10.59 2.00
N PHE A 146 -3.33 9.53 1.80
CA PHE A 146 -3.87 8.22 1.49
C PHE A 146 -4.74 7.70 2.66
N LYS A 147 -6.05 7.70 2.45
CA LYS A 147 -7.01 7.02 3.32
C LYS A 147 -7.50 5.78 2.58
N LEU A 148 -7.61 4.65 3.29
CA LEU A 148 -8.19 3.44 2.71
C LEU A 148 -9.66 3.72 2.38
N SER A 149 -9.92 3.97 1.09
CA SER A 149 -11.23 4.11 0.47
C SER A 149 -11.24 3.24 -0.78
N PHE A 150 -12.42 2.81 -1.23
CA PHE A 150 -12.54 2.07 -2.49
C PHE A 150 -11.93 2.83 -3.68
N TYR A 151 -12.06 4.14 -3.71
CA TYR A 151 -11.44 5.00 -4.72
C TYR A 151 -9.91 4.96 -4.67
N ASN A 152 -9.34 4.92 -3.48
CA ASN A 152 -7.89 4.93 -3.26
C ASN A 152 -7.23 3.55 -3.45
N LEU A 153 -8.00 2.47 -3.68
CA LEU A 153 -7.44 1.18 -4.05
C LEU A 153 -6.65 1.24 -5.37
N PHE A 154 -7.08 2.07 -6.31
CA PHE A 154 -6.38 2.26 -7.57
C PHE A 154 -5.07 3.05 -7.41
N SER A 155 -4.97 3.97 -6.45
CA SER A 155 -3.75 4.73 -6.16
C SER A 155 -2.73 3.96 -5.32
N MET A 156 -3.11 2.80 -4.78
CA MET A 156 -2.24 1.95 -3.98
C MET A 156 -1.01 1.45 -4.76
N GLY A 157 -1.18 1.13 -6.04
CA GLY A 157 -0.08 0.75 -6.92
C GLY A 157 0.94 1.87 -7.08
N SER A 158 0.49 3.11 -7.19
CA SER A 158 1.37 4.29 -7.28
C SER A 158 2.13 4.55 -5.97
N LEU A 159 1.46 4.37 -4.82
CA LEU A 159 2.11 4.49 -3.51
C LEU A 159 3.23 3.45 -3.35
N LEU A 160 2.95 2.18 -3.66
CA LEU A 160 3.93 1.10 -3.60
C LEU A 160 5.07 1.31 -4.60
N LYS A 161 4.77 1.75 -5.83
CA LYS A 161 5.78 2.07 -6.84
C LYS A 161 6.73 3.16 -6.34
N ASN A 162 6.21 4.25 -5.80
CA ASN A 162 7.05 5.35 -5.31
C ASN A 162 7.88 4.95 -4.09
N TYR A 163 7.31 4.17 -3.18
CA TYR A 163 8.06 3.60 -2.06
C TYR A 163 9.19 2.69 -2.55
N TYR A 164 8.91 1.81 -3.51
CA TYR A 164 9.90 0.93 -4.11
C TYR A 164 11.00 1.71 -4.85
N THR A 165 10.63 2.78 -5.57
CA THR A 165 11.58 3.65 -6.29
C THR A 165 12.59 4.28 -5.34
N LEU A 166 12.18 4.69 -4.14
CA LEU A 166 13.08 5.25 -3.13
C LEU A 166 14.22 4.29 -2.77
N PHE A 167 13.90 2.98 -2.63
CA PHE A 167 14.89 1.97 -2.21
C PHE A 167 15.71 1.37 -3.36
N HIS A 168 15.29 1.58 -4.61
CA HIS A 168 15.96 1.02 -5.79
C HIS A 168 16.65 2.07 -6.66
N ASN A 169 16.51 3.35 -6.33
CA ASN A 169 17.18 4.43 -7.03
C ASN A 169 18.38 4.89 -6.23
N ASP A 170 19.57 4.38 -6.59
CA ASP A 170 20.82 4.71 -5.91
C ASP A 170 21.07 6.22 -5.86
N LYS A 171 20.73 6.96 -6.92
CA LYS A 171 20.87 8.42 -6.96
C LYS A 171 20.03 9.11 -5.88
N LEU A 172 18.79 8.65 -5.65
CA LEU A 172 17.95 9.21 -4.59
C LEU A 172 18.52 8.90 -3.20
N ILE A 173 19.03 7.70 -3.01
CA ILE A 173 19.65 7.28 -1.75
C ILE A 173 20.91 8.13 -1.48
N ASP A 174 21.76 8.29 -2.48
CA ASP A 174 22.99 9.08 -2.36
C ASP A 174 22.67 10.56 -2.13
N SER A 175 21.67 11.12 -2.84
CA SER A 175 21.21 12.47 -2.59
C SER A 175 20.64 12.64 -1.18
N LEU A 176 19.90 11.67 -0.67
CA LEU A 176 19.37 11.68 0.69
C LEU A 176 20.48 11.66 1.72
N ARG A 177 21.49 10.80 1.55
CA ARG A 177 22.68 10.74 2.42
C ARG A 177 23.42 12.07 2.40
N TYR A 178 23.67 12.63 1.22
CA TYR A 178 24.36 13.90 1.07
C TYR A 178 23.67 15.05 1.82
N ILE A 179 22.32 15.11 1.75
CA ILE A 179 21.55 16.13 2.47
C ILE A 179 21.51 15.86 3.98
N LEU A 180 21.54 14.61 4.43
CA LEU A 180 21.67 14.25 5.85
C LEU A 180 23.04 14.70 6.41
N ASP A 181 24.11 14.46 5.65
CA ASP A 181 25.48 14.90 6.01
C ASP A 181 25.55 16.43 6.08
N PHE A 182 24.93 17.15 5.13
CA PHE A 182 24.81 18.60 5.17
C PHE A 182 24.06 19.09 6.42
N GLN A 183 22.96 18.46 6.78
CA GLN A 183 22.23 18.83 8.00
C GLN A 183 23.07 18.61 9.25
N SER A 184 23.85 17.54 9.31
CA SER A 184 24.77 17.24 10.40
C SER A 184 25.89 18.28 10.47
N TYR A 185 26.41 18.69 9.32
CA TYR A 185 27.41 19.77 9.22
C TYR A 185 26.87 21.09 9.77
N LEU A 186 25.67 21.49 9.38
CA LEU A 186 25.00 22.68 9.92
C LEU A 186 24.82 22.58 11.45
N GLY A 187 24.38 21.43 11.94
CA GLY A 187 24.19 21.17 13.36
C GLY A 187 25.49 21.37 14.15
N ASN A 188 26.62 20.91 13.62
CA ASN A 188 27.94 21.09 14.24
C ASN A 188 28.34 22.58 14.27
N ILE A 189 28.11 23.33 13.21
CA ILE A 189 28.40 24.79 13.18
C ILE A 189 27.58 25.52 14.24
N PHE A 190 26.28 25.23 14.35
CA PHE A 190 25.42 25.84 15.35
C PHE A 190 25.85 25.49 16.77
N GLN A 191 26.29 24.27 17.03
CA GLN A 191 26.80 23.87 18.34
C GLN A 191 28.10 24.61 18.71
N ILE A 192 29.03 24.78 17.77
CA ILE A 192 30.27 25.53 17.98
C ILE A 192 29.93 26.98 18.32
N ASN A 193 29.05 27.62 17.57
CA ASN A 193 28.64 29.01 17.80
C ASN A 193 27.90 29.20 19.13
N ALA A 194 27.16 28.18 19.60
CA ALA A 194 26.46 28.26 20.88
C ALA A 194 27.36 28.07 22.10
N ASN A 195 28.58 27.53 21.91
CA ASN A 195 29.56 27.26 22.96
C ASN A 195 30.72 28.31 23.01
N LEU A 196 30.71 29.26 22.08
CA LEU A 196 31.59 30.44 22.06
C LEU A 196 30.90 31.62 22.72
#